data_915ddd8b9218a1824de9279d1465ed30
#
_entry.id   915ddd8b9218a1824de9279d1465ed30
#
_cell.length_a   1.000
_cell.length_b   1.000
_cell.length_c   1.000
_cell.angle_alpha   90.00
_cell.angle_beta   90.00
_cell.angle_gamma   90.00
#
_symmetry.space_group_name_H-M   'P 1'
#
loop_
_entity.id
_entity.type
_entity.pdbx_description
1 polymer ?
#
loop_
_entity_poly.entity_id
_entity_poly.type
_entity_poly.pdbx_seq_one_letter_code
_entity_poly.pdbx_strand_id
1 'polypeptide(L)'
;MSNLDIAIRKQVPTVPQALKALAAMELQLTAAKTYEDLRRVIKEASALKVLMNDVAEVKAAAENAILLGNKRIAEELRKVPKAGGPGRGKRLPPQGKSLPGKAATGIKHSTRSRLGKLADKSDAEIRATAERLREQGKDATLTAVVRELTHGNKAERREQCERDLSAKILALPEKKYGVVLEDYEWDHQTRSERGKDRHASNHYSTSADAHTAEEIVARTKERFDCAADDCVLFMWVTSPFLDVAMDVLRLRGFTYKTTIMWDKVVDGTGYWFRNRHEQMLIGTRGNVPAPAPGTQWSSVIVERKRGHSAKPEQSYQMIEQYFPNVPKIELNCRGKPRPGWDAWGNEVEGAAE
;
A
#
# COMPACT_ATOMS: atom_id res chain seq x y z
N MET A 1 -6.96 -13.45 49.83
CA MET A 1 -7.21 -12.09 49.35
C MET A 1 -6.04 -11.25 49.78
N SER A 2 -5.31 -10.71 48.82
CA SER A 2 -4.10 -9.93 49.13
C SER A 2 -4.46 -8.50 49.60
N ASN A 3 -3.62 -7.91 50.42
CA ASN A 3 -3.81 -6.52 50.89
C ASN A 3 -4.00 -5.48 49.75
N LEU A 4 -3.72 -5.87 48.51
CA LEU A 4 -3.94 -5.06 47.31
C LEU A 4 -5.45 -5.00 46.92
N ASP A 5 -6.22 -6.07 47.15
CA ASP A 5 -7.66 -6.13 46.86
C ASP A 5 -8.49 -5.29 47.83
N ILE A 6 -7.95 -5.01 49.01
CA ILE A 6 -8.58 -4.17 50.03
C ILE A 6 -8.28 -2.68 49.79
N ALA A 7 -7.14 -2.35 49.22
CA ALA A 7 -6.74 -0.96 48.90
C ALA A 7 -7.48 -0.39 47.69
N ILE A 8 -7.92 -1.22 46.75
CA ILE A 8 -8.64 -0.77 45.49
C ILE A 8 -10.08 -0.38 45.81
N ARG A 9 -10.67 -0.76 46.96
CA ARG A 9 -12.02 -0.36 47.38
C ARG A 9 -12.10 1.04 48.02
N LYS A 10 -10.99 1.76 48.21
CA LYS A 10 -10.98 3.09 48.83
C LYS A 10 -10.68 4.18 47.81
N GLN A 11 -11.74 4.79 47.33
CA GLN A 11 -11.81 6.05 46.58
C GLN A 11 -11.20 6.06 45.17
N VAL A 12 -12.09 6.09 44.16
CA VAL A 12 -11.74 6.55 42.80
C VAL A 12 -11.11 7.94 42.96
N PRO A 13 -9.90 8.16 42.45
CA PRO A 13 -9.25 9.47 42.61
C PRO A 13 -10.06 10.53 41.86
N THR A 14 -10.01 11.78 42.34
CA THR A 14 -10.56 12.92 41.60
C THR A 14 -9.73 13.13 40.31
N VAL A 15 -10.32 13.77 39.29
CA VAL A 15 -9.61 14.07 38.04
C VAL A 15 -8.27 14.80 38.28
N PRO A 16 -8.19 15.85 39.11
CA PRO A 16 -6.91 16.49 39.40
C PRO A 16 -5.87 15.58 40.07
N GLN A 17 -6.32 14.68 40.94
CA GLN A 17 -5.43 13.70 41.58
C GLN A 17 -4.89 12.67 40.59
N ALA A 18 -5.73 12.18 39.68
CA ALA A 18 -5.32 11.27 38.63
C ALA A 18 -4.33 11.90 37.65
N LEU A 19 -4.59 13.12 37.19
CA LEU A 19 -3.70 13.87 36.32
C LEU A 19 -2.34 14.18 36.98
N LYS A 20 -2.35 14.55 38.26
CA LYS A 20 -1.12 14.76 39.04
C LYS A 20 -0.31 13.46 39.18
N ALA A 21 -0.98 12.35 39.42
CA ALA A 21 -0.32 11.03 39.49
C ALA A 21 0.30 10.65 38.14
N LEU A 22 -0.40 10.84 37.03
CA LEU A 22 0.11 10.55 35.69
C LEU A 22 1.29 11.44 35.32
N ALA A 23 1.27 12.73 35.67
CA ALA A 23 2.42 13.62 35.47
C ALA A 23 3.64 13.15 36.29
N ALA A 24 3.45 12.70 37.53
CA ALA A 24 4.52 12.11 38.33
C ALA A 24 5.06 10.81 37.72
N MET A 25 4.19 9.98 37.16
CA MET A 25 4.59 8.76 36.44
C MET A 25 5.47 9.07 35.23
N GLU A 26 5.20 10.11 34.46
CA GLU A 26 6.05 10.51 33.33
C GLU A 26 7.45 10.94 33.81
N LEU A 27 7.56 11.64 34.93
CA LEU A 27 8.85 11.94 35.54
C LEU A 27 9.58 10.66 36.02
N GLN A 28 8.85 9.69 36.58
CA GLN A 28 9.42 8.40 36.96
C GLN A 28 9.93 7.62 35.73
N LEU A 29 9.30 7.70 34.57
CA LEU A 29 9.80 7.07 33.36
C LEU A 29 11.17 7.61 32.91
N THR A 30 11.44 8.88 33.14
CA THR A 30 12.78 9.47 32.83
C THR A 30 13.85 9.07 33.83
N ALA A 31 13.47 8.80 35.08
CA ALA A 31 14.36 8.39 36.14
C ALA A 31 14.55 6.86 36.26
N ALA A 32 13.71 6.07 35.62
CA ALA A 32 13.70 4.61 35.69
C ALA A 32 15.00 4.02 35.12
N LYS A 33 15.67 3.17 35.92
CA LYS A 33 16.93 2.51 35.56
C LYS A 33 16.76 1.05 35.19
N THR A 34 15.62 0.45 35.53
CA THR A 34 15.35 -0.98 35.29
C THR A 34 14.10 -1.21 34.45
N TYR A 35 14.08 -2.32 33.77
CA TYR A 35 12.90 -2.79 33.04
C TYR A 35 11.68 -2.99 33.96
N GLU A 36 11.89 -3.42 35.18
CA GLU A 36 10.84 -3.64 36.16
C GLU A 36 10.19 -2.32 36.61
N ASP A 37 10.98 -1.28 36.81
CA ASP A 37 10.46 0.07 37.12
C ASP A 37 9.57 0.60 35.99
N LEU A 38 10.02 0.47 34.76
CA LEU A 38 9.23 0.86 33.58
C LEU A 38 7.90 0.10 33.49
N ARG A 39 7.91 -1.22 33.72
CA ARG A 39 6.70 -2.03 33.74
C ARG A 39 5.73 -1.66 34.84
N ARG A 40 6.26 -1.33 36.04
CA ARG A 40 5.43 -0.88 37.15
C ARG A 40 4.67 0.38 36.77
N VAL A 41 5.35 1.40 36.27
CA VAL A 41 4.72 2.66 35.86
C VAL A 41 3.66 2.44 34.78
N ILE A 42 3.95 1.61 33.76
CA ILE A 42 2.98 1.29 32.71
C ILE A 42 1.75 0.58 33.30
N LYS A 43 1.92 -0.33 34.26
CA LYS A 43 0.82 -1.02 34.91
C LYS A 43 -0.05 -0.07 35.72
N GLU A 44 0.55 0.86 36.45
CA GLU A 44 -0.16 1.89 37.24
C GLU A 44 -0.95 2.84 36.32
N ALA A 45 -0.32 3.35 35.24
CA ALA A 45 -1.01 4.16 34.24
C ALA A 45 -2.18 3.41 33.56
N SER A 46 -2.00 2.13 33.28
CA SER A 46 -3.04 1.27 32.70
C SER A 46 -4.21 1.07 33.66
N ALA A 47 -3.95 0.93 34.94
CA ALA A 47 -4.99 0.83 35.96
C ALA A 47 -5.82 2.12 36.06
N LEU A 48 -5.16 3.30 36.06
CA LEU A 48 -5.86 4.58 36.02
C LEU A 48 -6.67 4.78 34.73
N LYS A 49 -6.14 4.36 33.58
CA LYS A 49 -6.89 4.39 32.30
C LYS A 49 -8.20 3.59 32.40
N VAL A 50 -8.15 2.38 32.97
CA VAL A 50 -9.34 1.52 33.12
C VAL A 50 -10.32 2.11 34.12
N LEU A 51 -9.82 2.61 35.25
CA LEU A 51 -10.64 3.16 36.32
C LEU A 51 -11.41 4.44 35.93
N MET A 52 -10.80 5.26 35.06
CA MET A 52 -11.32 6.57 34.65
C MET A 52 -11.46 6.67 33.11
N ASN A 53 -11.86 5.60 32.46
CA ASN A 53 -11.97 5.53 31.00
C ASN A 53 -12.96 6.52 30.41
N ASP A 54 -13.97 6.92 31.18
CA ASP A 54 -15.00 7.88 30.78
C ASP A 54 -14.53 9.34 30.88
N VAL A 55 -13.38 9.59 31.51
CA VAL A 55 -12.77 10.92 31.61
C VAL A 55 -11.69 11.08 30.54
N ALA A 56 -12.04 11.77 29.46
CA ALA A 56 -11.19 11.89 28.26
C ALA A 56 -9.76 12.39 28.56
N GLU A 57 -9.63 13.39 29.44
CA GLU A 57 -8.32 13.94 29.82
C GLU A 57 -7.45 12.93 30.55
N VAL A 58 -8.01 12.16 31.49
CA VAL A 58 -7.29 11.13 32.24
C VAL A 58 -6.91 9.98 31.33
N LYS A 59 -7.84 9.56 30.45
CA LYS A 59 -7.58 8.53 29.44
C LYS A 59 -6.42 8.94 28.54
N ALA A 60 -6.45 10.17 28.02
CA ALA A 60 -5.40 10.68 27.12
C ALA A 60 -4.03 10.76 27.82
N ALA A 61 -3.98 11.26 29.05
CA ALA A 61 -2.75 11.34 29.84
C ALA A 61 -2.19 9.93 30.17
N ALA A 62 -3.06 8.98 30.53
CA ALA A 62 -2.66 7.60 30.78
C ALA A 62 -2.13 6.90 29.52
N GLU A 63 -2.76 7.10 28.38
CA GLU A 63 -2.28 6.58 27.09
C GLU A 63 -0.89 7.13 26.74
N ASN A 64 -0.66 8.42 26.95
CA ASN A 64 0.65 9.03 26.73
C ASN A 64 1.72 8.43 27.66
N ALA A 65 1.44 8.28 28.95
CA ALA A 65 2.36 7.65 29.90
C ALA A 65 2.68 6.18 29.49
N ILE A 66 1.68 5.41 29.07
CA ILE A 66 1.87 4.03 28.58
C ILE A 66 2.73 4.01 27.31
N LEU A 67 2.50 4.90 26.35
CA LEU A 67 3.26 4.98 25.10
C LEU A 67 4.73 5.35 25.36
N LEU A 68 4.98 6.37 26.20
CA LEU A 68 6.33 6.78 26.56
C LEU A 68 7.06 5.71 27.37
N GLY A 69 6.36 5.04 28.29
CA GLY A 69 6.93 3.89 28.99
C GLY A 69 7.33 2.76 28.04
N ASN A 70 6.50 2.45 27.05
CA ASN A 70 6.85 1.48 26.01
C ASN A 70 8.04 1.92 25.14
N LYS A 71 8.18 3.21 24.85
CA LYS A 71 9.36 3.75 24.18
C LYS A 71 10.62 3.53 25.02
N ARG A 72 10.60 3.87 26.32
CA ARG A 72 11.75 3.65 27.23
C ARG A 72 12.12 2.16 27.31
N ILE A 73 11.14 1.27 27.38
CA ILE A 73 11.40 -0.18 27.29
C ILE A 73 12.13 -0.52 25.98
N ALA A 74 11.72 0.05 24.86
CA ALA A 74 12.34 -0.20 23.57
C ALA A 74 13.79 0.29 23.51
N GLU A 75 14.08 1.45 24.10
CA GLU A 75 15.43 2.01 24.23
C GLU A 75 16.33 1.10 25.07
N GLU A 76 15.84 0.60 26.21
CA GLU A 76 16.58 -0.35 27.05
C GLU A 76 16.82 -1.69 26.33
N LEU A 77 15.84 -2.21 25.60
CA LEU A 77 15.99 -3.43 24.82
C LEU A 77 17.04 -3.33 23.71
N ARG A 78 17.36 -2.14 23.23
CA ARG A 78 18.42 -1.91 22.24
C ARG A 78 19.82 -2.02 22.83
N LYS A 79 19.97 -1.74 24.12
CA LYS A 79 21.24 -1.86 24.83
C LYS A 79 21.63 -3.33 25.04
N VAL A 80 20.66 -4.26 24.98
CA VAL A 80 20.93 -5.70 25.12
C VAL A 80 21.50 -6.24 23.78
N PRO A 81 22.69 -6.86 23.81
CA PRO A 81 23.31 -7.40 22.60
C PRO A 81 22.35 -8.37 21.87
N LYS A 82 22.21 -8.21 20.57
CA LYS A 82 21.49 -9.18 19.75
C LYS A 82 22.28 -10.49 19.78
N ALA A 83 21.67 -11.56 20.32
CA ALA A 83 22.22 -12.90 20.11
C ALA A 83 22.30 -13.13 18.60
N GLY A 84 23.48 -13.36 18.07
CA GLY A 84 23.68 -13.69 16.68
C GLY A 84 22.87 -14.95 16.36
N GLY A 85 21.80 -14.80 15.55
CA GLY A 85 21.11 -15.94 15.02
C GLY A 85 22.07 -16.78 14.17
N PRO A 86 21.93 -18.11 14.12
CA PRO A 86 22.73 -18.91 13.22
C PRO A 86 22.50 -18.41 11.78
N GLY A 87 23.57 -17.94 11.15
CA GLY A 87 23.55 -17.61 9.74
C GLY A 87 23.08 -18.84 8.94
N ARG A 88 22.40 -18.64 7.80
CA ARG A 88 21.95 -19.71 6.91
C ARG A 88 23.10 -20.70 6.71
N GLY A 89 22.96 -21.93 7.24
CA GLY A 89 23.94 -23.00 7.08
C GLY A 89 24.81 -23.33 8.30
N LYS A 90 24.67 -22.69 9.45
CA LYS A 90 25.40 -23.07 10.68
C LYS A 90 24.51 -23.92 11.60
N ARG A 91 25.03 -25.09 12.05
CA ARG A 91 24.39 -25.99 12.99
C ARG A 91 24.01 -25.24 14.28
N LEU A 92 22.84 -25.57 14.83
CA LEU A 92 22.41 -25.10 16.13
C LEU A 92 23.47 -25.44 17.20
N PRO A 93 23.77 -24.50 18.13
CA PRO A 93 24.63 -24.81 19.25
C PRO A 93 23.97 -25.89 20.14
N PRO A 94 24.77 -26.73 20.83
CA PRO A 94 24.25 -27.78 21.68
C PRO A 94 23.29 -27.24 22.75
N GLN A 95 22.28 -28.05 23.04
CA GLN A 95 21.23 -27.72 24.01
C GLN A 95 21.87 -27.28 25.35
N GLY A 96 21.50 -26.10 25.83
CA GLY A 96 21.85 -25.66 27.17
C GLY A 96 22.09 -24.16 27.40
N LYS A 97 22.20 -23.35 26.35
CA LYS A 97 22.30 -21.89 26.51
C LYS A 97 21.10 -21.19 25.87
N SER A 98 20.14 -20.81 26.67
CA SER A 98 19.00 -19.99 26.28
C SER A 98 19.49 -18.70 25.63
N LEU A 99 18.97 -18.42 24.43
CA LEU A 99 19.22 -17.17 23.70
C LEU A 99 18.77 -15.98 24.56
N PRO A 100 19.63 -14.97 24.81
CA PRO A 100 19.32 -13.82 25.67
C PRO A 100 18.37 -12.85 24.95
N GLY A 101 17.23 -13.17 24.58
CA GLY A 101 16.28 -12.26 23.90
C GLY A 101 14.83 -12.55 24.24
N LYS A 102 14.46 -13.81 24.39
CA LYS A 102 13.09 -14.21 24.71
C LYS A 102 12.94 -14.59 26.19
N ALA A 103 13.96 -15.22 26.78
CA ALA A 103 13.95 -15.69 28.16
C ALA A 103 14.15 -14.57 29.20
N ALA A 104 14.93 -13.53 28.88
CA ALA A 104 15.24 -12.47 29.85
C ALA A 104 14.12 -11.42 30.03
N THR A 105 13.25 -11.22 29.07
CA THR A 105 12.23 -10.15 29.13
C THR A 105 10.79 -10.65 29.07
N GLY A 106 10.53 -11.89 28.67
CA GLY A 106 9.16 -12.44 28.46
C GLY A 106 8.35 -11.75 27.35
N ILE A 107 8.96 -10.85 26.58
CA ILE A 107 8.28 -10.07 25.55
C ILE A 107 8.21 -10.87 24.24
N LYS A 108 7.00 -11.03 23.68
CA LYS A 108 6.79 -11.68 22.38
C LYS A 108 7.53 -10.93 21.26
N HIS A 109 8.06 -11.65 20.27
CA HIS A 109 8.79 -11.08 19.14
C HIS A 109 7.99 -9.99 18.40
N SER A 110 6.70 -10.17 18.18
CA SER A 110 5.83 -9.18 17.54
C SER A 110 5.72 -7.88 18.32
N THR A 111 5.66 -7.96 19.66
CA THR A 111 5.66 -6.79 20.54
C THR A 111 7.02 -6.10 20.50
N ARG A 112 8.12 -6.86 20.57
CA ARG A 112 9.49 -6.32 20.47
C ARG A 112 9.72 -5.58 19.15
N SER A 113 9.21 -6.10 18.04
CA SER A 113 9.29 -5.43 16.73
C SER A 113 8.54 -4.09 16.73
N ARG A 114 7.35 -4.04 17.34
CA ARG A 114 6.58 -2.78 17.45
C ARG A 114 7.29 -1.76 18.35
N LEU A 115 7.78 -2.20 19.50
CA LEU A 115 8.55 -1.37 20.41
C LEU A 115 9.78 -0.78 19.71
N GLY A 116 10.52 -1.58 18.94
CA GLY A 116 11.69 -1.11 18.21
C GLY A 116 11.40 0.05 17.26
N LYS A 117 10.21 0.10 16.65
CA LYS A 117 9.79 1.21 15.78
C LYS A 117 9.45 2.49 16.55
N LEU A 118 9.07 2.37 17.82
CA LEU A 118 8.77 3.50 18.68
C LEU A 118 10.04 4.17 19.22
N ALA A 119 11.10 3.39 19.43
CA ALA A 119 12.36 3.90 19.98
C ALA A 119 13.08 4.93 19.10
N ASP A 120 12.81 4.93 17.78
CA ASP A 120 13.39 5.88 16.83
C ASP A 120 12.65 7.21 16.78
N LYS A 121 11.54 7.32 17.49
CA LYS A 121 10.65 8.47 17.46
C LYS A 121 10.83 9.36 18.68
N SER A 122 10.73 10.67 18.48
CA SER A 122 10.72 11.62 19.58
C SER A 122 9.43 11.49 20.42
N ASP A 123 9.49 11.89 21.68
CA ASP A 123 8.32 11.93 22.56
C ASP A 123 7.23 12.83 21.99
N ALA A 124 7.63 13.93 21.32
CA ALA A 124 6.72 14.87 20.67
C ALA A 124 5.96 14.22 19.49
N GLU A 125 6.66 13.47 18.60
CA GLU A 125 6.03 12.74 17.50
C GLU A 125 5.01 11.70 18.00
N ILE A 126 5.35 10.98 19.07
CA ILE A 126 4.47 9.97 19.67
C ILE A 126 3.20 10.63 20.20
N ARG A 127 3.34 11.75 20.96
CA ARG A 127 2.21 12.52 21.51
C ARG A 127 1.33 13.11 20.41
N ALA A 128 1.92 13.76 19.41
CA ALA A 128 1.19 14.34 18.29
C ALA A 128 0.43 13.26 17.48
N THR A 129 1.02 12.08 17.32
CA THR A 129 0.34 10.96 16.63
C THR A 129 -0.79 10.40 17.47
N ALA A 130 -0.61 10.30 18.79
CA ALA A 130 -1.67 9.87 19.70
C ALA A 130 -2.85 10.86 19.69
N GLU A 131 -2.58 12.16 19.65
CA GLU A 131 -3.60 13.20 19.58
C GLU A 131 -4.42 13.12 18.27
N ARG A 132 -3.76 13.03 17.12
CA ARG A 132 -4.43 12.84 15.83
C ARG A 132 -5.35 11.60 15.81
N LEU A 133 -4.93 10.51 16.44
CA LEU A 133 -5.78 9.32 16.55
C LEU A 133 -7.04 9.58 17.39
N ARG A 134 -6.90 10.33 18.49
CA ARG A 134 -8.04 10.70 19.35
C ARG A 134 -9.01 11.63 18.64
N GLU A 135 -8.50 12.64 17.90
CA GLU A 135 -9.31 13.53 17.05
C GLU A 135 -10.12 12.73 16.01
N GLN A 136 -9.59 11.59 15.54
CA GLN A 136 -10.30 10.67 14.67
C GLN A 136 -11.24 9.70 15.42
N GLY A 137 -11.46 9.88 16.72
CA GLY A 137 -12.27 8.99 17.54
C GLY A 137 -11.67 7.62 17.81
N LYS A 138 -10.35 7.47 17.66
CA LYS A 138 -9.63 6.19 17.83
C LYS A 138 -8.81 6.19 19.13
N ASP A 139 -8.72 5.02 19.77
CA ASP A 139 -7.83 4.84 20.94
C ASP A 139 -6.36 4.91 20.50
N ALA A 140 -5.54 5.68 21.23
CA ALA A 140 -4.10 5.79 21.00
C ALA A 140 -3.34 4.59 21.61
N THR A 141 -3.65 3.39 21.13
CA THR A 141 -2.95 2.18 21.54
C THR A 141 -1.54 2.10 20.93
N LEU A 142 -0.63 1.34 21.57
CA LEU A 142 0.71 1.08 21.01
C LEU A 142 0.65 0.61 19.54
N THR A 143 -0.29 -0.27 19.22
CA THR A 143 -0.44 -0.80 17.86
C THR A 143 -0.91 0.27 16.89
N ALA A 144 -1.88 1.08 17.28
CA ALA A 144 -2.43 2.16 16.44
C ALA A 144 -1.37 3.24 16.19
N VAL A 145 -0.68 3.70 17.23
CA VAL A 145 0.38 4.73 17.12
C VAL A 145 1.55 4.22 16.28
N VAL A 146 2.05 3.01 16.50
CA VAL A 146 3.13 2.44 15.67
C VAL A 146 2.70 2.26 14.21
N ARG A 147 1.44 1.87 13.97
CA ARG A 147 0.92 1.77 12.61
C ARG A 147 0.91 3.13 11.92
N GLU A 148 0.39 4.16 12.58
CA GLU A 148 0.29 5.51 12.04
C GLU A 148 1.68 6.10 11.74
N LEU A 149 2.61 6.04 12.70
CA LEU A 149 4.00 6.48 12.54
C LEU A 149 4.73 5.74 11.40
N THR A 150 4.38 4.49 11.14
CA THR A 150 5.02 3.69 10.10
C THR A 150 4.39 3.94 8.72
N HIS A 151 3.08 4.16 8.67
CA HIS A 151 2.35 4.39 7.42
C HIS A 151 2.58 5.81 6.89
N GLY A 152 2.55 6.83 7.74
CA GLY A 152 2.87 8.21 7.35
C GLY A 152 4.24 8.30 6.68
N ASN A 153 5.28 7.76 7.30
CA ASN A 153 6.63 7.72 6.71
C ASN A 153 6.70 6.94 5.38
N LYS A 154 5.87 5.91 5.22
CA LYS A 154 5.83 5.14 3.95
C LYS A 154 5.10 5.91 2.85
N ALA A 155 4.03 6.62 3.18
CA ALA A 155 3.31 7.44 2.23
C ALA A 155 4.20 8.57 1.72
N GLU A 156 4.84 9.33 2.61
CA GLU A 156 5.78 10.40 2.27
C GLU A 156 6.95 9.92 1.41
N ARG A 157 7.55 8.77 1.75
CA ARG A 157 8.61 8.14 0.94
C ARG A 157 8.11 7.74 -0.44
N ARG A 158 6.91 7.19 -0.52
CA ARG A 158 6.33 6.79 -1.80
C ARG A 158 6.08 8.01 -2.69
N GLU A 159 5.55 9.10 -2.15
CA GLU A 159 5.35 10.35 -2.85
C GLU A 159 6.69 10.95 -3.31
N GLN A 160 7.73 10.90 -2.48
CA GLN A 160 9.06 11.34 -2.87
C GLN A 160 9.62 10.48 -4.01
N CYS A 161 9.53 9.15 -3.91
CA CYS A 161 9.97 8.25 -4.99
C CYS A 161 9.19 8.49 -6.30
N GLU A 162 7.92 8.85 -6.23
CA GLU A 162 7.13 9.18 -7.41
C GLU A 162 7.58 10.51 -8.04
N ARG A 163 7.84 11.54 -7.22
CA ARG A 163 8.42 12.80 -7.71
C ARG A 163 9.80 12.62 -8.34
N ASP A 164 10.66 11.81 -7.70
CA ASP A 164 12.01 11.51 -8.21
C ASP A 164 11.92 10.75 -9.54
N LEU A 165 10.99 9.80 -9.67
CA LEU A 165 10.72 9.08 -10.92
C LEU A 165 10.24 10.05 -12.02
N SER A 166 9.30 10.94 -11.70
CA SER A 166 8.82 11.94 -12.64
C SER A 166 9.97 12.85 -13.13
N ALA A 167 10.77 13.38 -12.20
CA ALA A 167 11.91 14.25 -12.55
C ALA A 167 12.94 13.51 -13.42
N LYS A 168 13.23 12.25 -13.13
CA LYS A 168 14.13 11.41 -13.94
C LYS A 168 13.61 11.23 -15.36
N ILE A 169 12.32 10.96 -15.55
CA ILE A 169 11.73 10.75 -16.87
C ILE A 169 11.68 12.05 -17.66
N LEU A 170 11.29 13.16 -17.05
CA LEU A 170 11.24 14.47 -17.67
C LEU A 170 12.64 14.98 -18.11
N ALA A 171 13.72 14.51 -17.50
CA ALA A 171 15.09 14.85 -17.85
C ALA A 171 15.64 14.01 -19.02
N LEU A 172 14.91 13.05 -19.56
CA LEU A 172 15.35 12.27 -20.71
C LEU A 172 15.39 13.14 -21.97
N PRO A 173 16.36 12.93 -22.90
CA PRO A 173 16.51 13.74 -24.11
C PRO A 173 15.33 13.60 -25.08
N GLU A 174 14.67 12.44 -25.07
CA GLU A 174 13.46 12.17 -25.83
C GLU A 174 12.27 12.05 -24.88
N LYS A 175 11.08 12.46 -25.36
CA LYS A 175 9.85 12.33 -24.57
C LYS A 175 9.51 10.87 -24.32
N LYS A 176 9.60 10.43 -23.08
CA LYS A 176 9.27 9.08 -22.62
C LYS A 176 8.22 9.14 -21.53
N TYR A 177 7.58 8.00 -21.29
CA TYR A 177 6.48 7.90 -20.34
C TYR A 177 6.78 6.82 -19.28
N GLY A 178 6.59 7.19 -18.02
CA GLY A 178 6.69 6.25 -16.89
C GLY A 178 5.40 5.51 -16.60
N VAL A 179 4.30 5.94 -17.22
CA VAL A 179 2.99 5.27 -17.15
C VAL A 179 2.46 5.08 -18.55
N VAL A 180 2.18 3.84 -18.90
CA VAL A 180 1.55 3.45 -20.16
C VAL A 180 0.25 2.73 -19.86
N LEU A 181 -0.86 3.24 -20.38
CA LEU A 181 -2.16 2.54 -20.43
C LEU A 181 -2.38 2.08 -21.86
N GLU A 182 -2.64 0.79 -22.06
CA GLU A 182 -2.82 0.21 -23.39
C GLU A 182 -4.11 -0.59 -23.44
N ASP A 183 -4.96 -0.29 -24.40
CA ASP A 183 -6.11 -1.12 -24.81
C ASP A 183 -5.77 -1.74 -26.18
N TYR A 184 -4.99 -2.84 -26.16
CA TYR A 184 -4.57 -3.47 -27.40
C TYR A 184 -5.77 -3.97 -28.22
N GLU A 185 -5.66 -3.93 -29.55
CA GLU A 185 -6.70 -4.29 -30.51
C GLU A 185 -6.79 -5.82 -30.67
N TRP A 186 -7.29 -6.50 -29.61
CA TRP A 186 -7.44 -7.95 -29.63
C TRP A 186 -8.46 -8.39 -30.68
N ASP A 187 -8.05 -9.25 -31.64
CA ASP A 187 -8.95 -9.75 -32.66
C ASP A 187 -9.74 -10.94 -32.14
N HIS A 188 -11.05 -10.78 -32.05
CA HIS A 188 -11.97 -11.80 -31.60
C HIS A 188 -12.57 -12.55 -32.80
N GLN A 189 -12.26 -13.83 -32.96
CA GLN A 189 -12.96 -14.66 -33.92
C GLN A 189 -14.44 -14.76 -33.56
N THR A 190 -15.33 -14.31 -34.44
CA THR A 190 -16.78 -14.47 -34.28
C THR A 190 -17.20 -15.84 -34.75
N ARG A 191 -18.00 -16.53 -33.95
CA ARG A 191 -18.45 -17.89 -34.19
C ARG A 191 -19.59 -18.01 -35.21
N SER A 192 -20.27 -16.92 -35.53
CA SER A 192 -21.41 -16.88 -36.46
C SER A 192 -21.40 -15.61 -37.30
N GLU A 193 -21.93 -15.70 -38.51
CA GLU A 193 -22.10 -14.56 -39.41
C GLU A 193 -22.90 -13.40 -38.75
N ARG A 194 -23.91 -13.73 -37.94
CA ARG A 194 -24.70 -12.74 -37.18
C ARG A 194 -23.90 -12.01 -36.10
N GLY A 195 -22.76 -12.55 -35.69
CA GLY A 195 -21.82 -11.89 -34.77
C GLY A 195 -20.89 -10.90 -35.46
N LYS A 196 -20.71 -11.00 -36.78
CA LYS A 196 -19.83 -10.13 -37.58
C LYS A 196 -20.30 -8.68 -37.59
N ASP A 197 -21.59 -8.40 -37.53
CA ASP A 197 -22.13 -7.03 -37.48
C ASP A 197 -21.70 -6.22 -36.27
N ARG A 198 -21.25 -6.91 -35.17
CA ARG A 198 -20.77 -6.32 -33.92
C ARG A 198 -19.31 -6.57 -33.70
N HIS A 199 -18.58 -7.03 -34.71
CA HIS A 199 -17.15 -7.37 -34.61
C HIS A 199 -16.31 -6.11 -34.54
N ALA A 200 -15.24 -6.16 -33.77
CA ALA A 200 -14.32 -5.05 -33.61
C ALA A 200 -13.70 -4.60 -34.94
N SER A 201 -13.43 -5.54 -35.87
CA SER A 201 -12.91 -5.25 -37.22
C SER A 201 -13.83 -4.38 -38.10
N ASN A 202 -15.13 -4.25 -37.79
CA ASN A 202 -16.04 -3.35 -38.49
C ASN A 202 -15.88 -1.88 -38.05
N HIS A 203 -15.20 -1.65 -36.92
CA HIS A 203 -15.07 -0.32 -36.35
C HIS A 203 -13.61 0.20 -36.38
N TYR A 204 -12.65 -0.71 -36.46
CA TYR A 204 -11.21 -0.37 -36.53
C TYR A 204 -10.40 -1.56 -37.06
N SER A 205 -9.18 -1.28 -37.54
CA SER A 205 -8.24 -2.32 -37.96
C SER A 205 -7.88 -3.20 -36.78
N THR A 206 -8.29 -4.46 -36.80
CA THR A 206 -7.88 -5.46 -35.82
C THR A 206 -6.56 -6.10 -36.26
N SER A 207 -5.84 -6.68 -35.29
CA SER A 207 -4.60 -7.41 -35.55
C SER A 207 -4.86 -8.80 -36.11
N ALA A 208 -5.70 -8.90 -37.15
CA ALA A 208 -6.16 -10.18 -37.70
C ALA A 208 -5.02 -11.18 -38.05
N ASP A 209 -3.81 -10.65 -38.27
CA ASP A 209 -2.65 -11.43 -38.67
C ASP A 209 -1.63 -11.67 -37.56
N ALA A 210 -1.82 -11.12 -36.37
CA ALA A 210 -0.88 -11.29 -35.24
C ALA A 210 -1.50 -12.19 -34.16
N HIS A 211 -1.12 -13.45 -34.16
CA HIS A 211 -1.65 -14.46 -33.25
C HIS A 211 -0.70 -14.81 -32.11
N THR A 212 0.58 -14.49 -32.23
CA THR A 212 1.61 -14.76 -31.20
C THR A 212 2.04 -13.49 -30.48
N ALA A 213 2.59 -13.66 -29.27
CA ALA A 213 3.09 -12.55 -28.50
C ALA A 213 4.27 -11.84 -29.19
N GLU A 214 5.13 -12.59 -29.87
CA GLU A 214 6.27 -12.09 -30.63
C GLU A 214 5.83 -11.20 -31.80
N GLU A 215 4.83 -11.61 -32.55
CA GLU A 215 4.24 -10.82 -33.66
C GLU A 215 3.63 -9.52 -33.13
N ILE A 216 2.89 -9.59 -32.04
CA ILE A 216 2.30 -8.39 -31.39
C ILE A 216 3.41 -7.41 -30.96
N VAL A 217 4.47 -7.92 -30.30
CA VAL A 217 5.57 -7.08 -29.83
C VAL A 217 6.31 -6.47 -31.01
N ALA A 218 6.61 -7.23 -32.07
CA ALA A 218 7.29 -6.73 -33.26
C ALA A 218 6.47 -5.63 -33.95
N ARG A 219 5.17 -5.84 -34.16
CA ARG A 219 4.27 -4.92 -34.82
C ARG A 219 4.04 -3.62 -34.03
N THR A 220 4.08 -3.70 -32.70
CA THR A 220 3.82 -2.55 -31.82
C THR A 220 5.09 -1.89 -31.30
N LYS A 221 6.25 -2.30 -31.77
CA LYS A 221 7.55 -1.86 -31.25
C LYS A 221 7.70 -0.34 -31.28
N GLU A 222 7.48 0.28 -32.44
CA GLU A 222 7.69 1.72 -32.61
C GLU A 222 6.82 2.56 -31.66
N ARG A 223 5.52 2.23 -31.58
CA ARG A 223 4.60 2.96 -30.68
C ARG A 223 4.91 2.69 -29.20
N PHE A 224 5.50 1.54 -28.88
CA PHE A 224 5.83 1.17 -27.51
C PHE A 224 7.23 1.65 -27.06
N ASP A 225 8.08 2.07 -28.00
CA ASP A 225 9.39 2.67 -27.70
C ASP A 225 9.28 3.99 -26.93
N CYS A 226 8.08 4.59 -26.82
CA CYS A 226 7.80 5.72 -25.95
C CYS A 226 7.89 5.41 -24.44
N ALA A 227 7.86 4.12 -24.04
CA ALA A 227 7.95 3.71 -22.64
C ALA A 227 9.37 3.90 -22.09
N ALA A 228 9.48 4.55 -20.92
CA ALA A 228 10.76 4.73 -20.22
C ALA A 228 11.27 3.40 -19.63
N ASP A 229 12.56 3.33 -19.29
CA ASP A 229 13.14 2.17 -18.62
C ASP A 229 12.49 1.90 -17.25
N ASP A 230 12.19 2.96 -16.50
CA ASP A 230 11.39 2.89 -15.27
C ASP A 230 9.92 3.18 -15.62
N CYS A 231 9.14 2.14 -15.85
CA CYS A 231 7.77 2.27 -16.37
C CYS A 231 6.81 1.27 -15.73
N VAL A 232 5.56 1.69 -15.53
CA VAL A 232 4.43 0.82 -15.22
C VAL A 232 3.52 0.73 -16.45
N LEU A 233 3.17 -0.49 -16.82
CA LEU A 233 2.22 -0.81 -17.88
C LEU A 233 0.90 -1.27 -17.26
N PHE A 234 -0.18 -0.64 -17.68
CA PHE A 234 -1.56 -1.04 -17.45
C PHE A 234 -2.13 -1.50 -18.79
N MET A 235 -2.35 -2.80 -18.96
CA MET A 235 -2.75 -3.38 -20.23
C MET A 235 -4.10 -4.06 -20.11
N TRP A 236 -5.10 -3.53 -20.81
CA TRP A 236 -6.43 -4.16 -20.91
C TRP A 236 -6.38 -5.42 -21.75
N VAL A 237 -7.03 -6.45 -21.25
CA VAL A 237 -7.14 -7.74 -21.94
C VAL A 237 -8.48 -8.40 -21.67
N THR A 238 -9.00 -9.05 -22.68
CA THR A 238 -10.16 -9.93 -22.54
C THR A 238 -9.71 -11.36 -22.25
N SER A 239 -10.53 -12.12 -21.55
CA SER A 239 -10.18 -13.47 -21.06
C SER A 239 -9.59 -14.42 -22.11
N PRO A 240 -10.07 -14.44 -23.39
CA PRO A 240 -9.50 -15.34 -24.40
C PRO A 240 -8.04 -15.08 -24.77
N PHE A 241 -7.52 -13.88 -24.50
CA PHE A 241 -6.15 -13.46 -24.86
C PHE A 241 -5.22 -13.31 -23.67
N LEU A 242 -5.64 -13.78 -22.48
CA LEU A 242 -4.88 -13.57 -21.26
C LEU A 242 -3.48 -14.19 -21.29
N ASP A 243 -3.34 -15.38 -21.83
CA ASP A 243 -2.06 -16.08 -21.98
C ASP A 243 -1.11 -15.31 -22.91
N VAL A 244 -1.59 -14.94 -24.10
CA VAL A 244 -0.79 -14.13 -25.06
C VAL A 244 -0.43 -12.77 -24.46
N ALA A 245 -1.36 -12.11 -23.78
CA ALA A 245 -1.11 -10.82 -23.15
C ALA A 245 -0.04 -10.90 -22.04
N MET A 246 -0.03 -11.98 -21.28
CA MET A 246 1.01 -12.23 -20.28
C MET A 246 2.39 -12.39 -20.92
N ASP A 247 2.47 -13.04 -22.08
CA ASP A 247 3.74 -13.19 -22.80
C ASP A 247 4.16 -11.88 -23.49
N VAL A 248 3.25 -11.11 -24.07
CA VAL A 248 3.52 -9.75 -24.56
C VAL A 248 4.12 -8.88 -23.46
N LEU A 249 3.52 -8.90 -22.26
CA LEU A 249 4.01 -8.15 -21.11
C LEU A 249 5.46 -8.54 -20.76
N ARG A 250 5.76 -9.83 -20.73
CA ARG A 250 7.11 -10.36 -20.44
C ARG A 250 8.13 -10.02 -21.53
N LEU A 251 7.77 -10.20 -22.80
CA LEU A 251 8.63 -9.90 -23.95
C LEU A 251 8.97 -8.40 -24.03
N ARG A 252 8.08 -7.53 -23.58
CA ARG A 252 8.36 -6.08 -23.43
C ARG A 252 9.21 -5.74 -22.19
N GLY A 253 9.71 -6.74 -21.46
CA GLY A 253 10.58 -6.58 -20.29
C GLY A 253 9.86 -6.21 -18.99
N PHE A 254 8.53 -6.34 -18.94
CA PHE A 254 7.78 -6.07 -17.71
C PHE A 254 7.66 -7.30 -16.81
N THR A 255 7.76 -7.07 -15.52
CA THR A 255 7.44 -8.06 -14.49
C THR A 255 5.98 -7.88 -14.07
N TYR A 256 5.17 -8.92 -14.28
CA TYR A 256 3.79 -8.93 -13.81
C TYR A 256 3.69 -8.70 -12.30
N LYS A 257 2.75 -7.87 -11.87
CA LYS A 257 2.52 -7.55 -10.45
C LYS A 257 1.16 -8.02 -9.96
N THR A 258 0.10 -7.68 -10.69
CA THR A 258 -1.27 -7.98 -10.30
C THR A 258 -2.24 -7.77 -11.47
N THR A 259 -3.50 -8.11 -11.26
CA THR A 259 -4.59 -7.88 -12.21
C THR A 259 -5.73 -7.14 -11.52
N ILE A 260 -6.34 -6.20 -12.22
CA ILE A 260 -7.61 -5.58 -11.85
C ILE A 260 -8.71 -6.18 -12.73
N MET A 261 -9.84 -6.49 -12.11
CA MET A 261 -11.04 -7.00 -12.78
C MET A 261 -12.05 -5.86 -12.86
N TRP A 262 -12.52 -5.54 -14.06
CA TRP A 262 -13.65 -4.65 -14.25
C TRP A 262 -14.94 -5.45 -14.42
N ASP A 263 -15.81 -5.44 -13.43
CA ASP A 263 -17.20 -5.93 -13.55
C ASP A 263 -18.04 -4.87 -14.28
N LYS A 264 -18.48 -5.19 -15.48
CA LYS A 264 -19.31 -4.32 -16.35
C LYS A 264 -20.76 -4.24 -15.91
N VAL A 265 -21.17 -5.01 -14.89
CA VAL A 265 -22.54 -5.12 -14.35
C VAL A 265 -23.54 -5.74 -15.33
N VAL A 266 -23.19 -5.87 -16.61
CA VAL A 266 -24.02 -6.44 -17.68
C VAL A 266 -23.29 -7.59 -18.33
N ASP A 267 -23.99 -8.72 -18.48
CA ASP A 267 -23.47 -9.88 -19.17
C ASP A 267 -23.34 -9.61 -20.68
N GLY A 268 -22.16 -9.90 -21.20
CA GLY A 268 -21.87 -9.88 -22.63
C GLY A 268 -22.14 -11.23 -23.29
N THR A 269 -21.54 -11.42 -24.45
CA THR A 269 -21.48 -12.70 -25.15
C THR A 269 -20.32 -13.53 -24.64
N GLY A 270 -20.31 -14.82 -24.82
CA GLY A 270 -19.22 -15.72 -24.50
C GLY A 270 -19.52 -17.15 -24.84
N TYR A 271 -18.47 -17.97 -25.00
CA TYR A 271 -18.60 -19.34 -25.47
C TYR A 271 -18.97 -20.34 -24.37
N TRP A 272 -18.18 -20.34 -23.28
CA TRP A 272 -18.42 -21.17 -22.09
C TRP A 272 -19.24 -20.44 -21.05
N PHE A 273 -18.90 -19.13 -20.84
CA PHE A 273 -19.57 -18.26 -19.90
C PHE A 273 -19.82 -16.91 -20.55
N ARG A 274 -20.85 -16.20 -20.12
CA ARG A 274 -21.08 -14.82 -20.51
C ARG A 274 -20.03 -13.90 -19.93
N ASN A 275 -19.29 -13.19 -20.80
CA ASN A 275 -18.22 -12.29 -20.38
C ASN A 275 -18.80 -11.02 -19.75
N ARG A 276 -18.80 -10.97 -18.44
CA ARG A 276 -19.25 -9.81 -17.68
C ARG A 276 -18.09 -8.89 -17.29
N HIS A 277 -16.87 -9.34 -17.43
CA HIS A 277 -15.68 -8.60 -16.98
C HIS A 277 -14.65 -8.42 -18.09
N GLU A 278 -13.77 -7.45 -17.89
CA GLU A 278 -12.47 -7.32 -18.53
C GLU A 278 -11.38 -7.25 -17.48
N GLN A 279 -10.16 -7.58 -17.88
CA GLN A 279 -9.01 -7.60 -17.01
C GLN A 279 -8.02 -6.51 -17.42
N MET A 280 -7.37 -5.87 -16.43
CA MET A 280 -6.25 -4.99 -16.68
C MET A 280 -5.01 -5.57 -15.98
N LEU A 281 -4.05 -6.04 -16.77
CA LEU A 281 -2.77 -6.54 -16.26
C LEU A 281 -1.89 -5.35 -15.87
N ILE A 282 -1.23 -5.46 -14.73
CA ILE A 282 -0.27 -4.47 -14.25
C ILE A 282 1.12 -5.10 -14.21
N GLY A 283 2.05 -4.52 -14.95
CA GLY A 283 3.46 -4.89 -14.96
C GLY A 283 4.36 -3.70 -14.70
N THR A 284 5.53 -3.93 -14.11
CA THR A 284 6.55 -2.87 -13.94
C THR A 284 7.87 -3.28 -14.57
N ARG A 285 8.58 -2.31 -15.10
CA ARG A 285 9.96 -2.40 -15.57
C ARG A 285 10.79 -1.35 -14.82
N GLY A 286 12.03 -1.69 -14.46
CA GLY A 286 12.89 -0.80 -13.69
C GLY A 286 12.41 -0.53 -12.26
N ASN A 287 12.68 0.67 -11.76
CA ASN A 287 12.39 1.06 -10.37
C ASN A 287 11.14 1.94 -10.27
N VAL A 288 9.98 1.31 -10.18
CA VAL A 288 8.68 1.99 -10.04
C VAL A 288 8.15 1.81 -8.62
N PRO A 289 7.79 2.91 -7.91
CA PRO A 289 7.29 2.83 -6.55
C PRO A 289 5.88 2.22 -6.49
N ALA A 290 5.72 1.15 -5.71
CA ALA A 290 4.41 0.56 -5.43
C ALA A 290 3.53 1.53 -4.61
N PRO A 291 2.19 1.41 -4.67
CA PRO A 291 1.30 2.18 -3.81
C PRO A 291 1.62 2.00 -2.33
N ALA A 292 1.47 3.07 -1.55
CA ALA A 292 1.73 3.01 -0.12
C ALA A 292 0.75 2.05 0.59
N PRO A 293 1.18 1.32 1.63
CA PRO A 293 0.27 0.47 2.39
C PRO A 293 -0.92 1.25 2.96
N GLY A 294 -2.13 0.80 2.67
CA GLY A 294 -3.38 1.42 3.10
C GLY A 294 -3.95 2.44 2.11
N THR A 295 -3.28 2.69 0.98
CA THR A 295 -3.79 3.54 -0.11
C THR A 295 -4.17 2.74 -1.36
N GLN A 296 -4.07 1.40 -1.29
CA GLN A 296 -4.40 0.54 -2.41
C GLN A 296 -5.90 0.56 -2.70
N TRP A 297 -6.23 0.70 -3.97
CA TRP A 297 -7.58 0.51 -4.48
C TRP A 297 -7.97 -0.98 -4.45
N SER A 298 -9.29 -1.23 -4.50
CA SER A 298 -9.79 -2.59 -4.71
C SER A 298 -9.29 -3.14 -6.05
N SER A 299 -8.98 -4.44 -6.11
CA SER A 299 -8.66 -5.13 -7.35
C SER A 299 -9.90 -5.43 -8.23
N VAL A 300 -11.09 -5.04 -7.78
CA VAL A 300 -12.33 -5.15 -8.54
C VAL A 300 -12.95 -3.76 -8.68
N ILE A 301 -13.11 -3.33 -9.93
CA ILE A 301 -13.87 -2.13 -10.31
C ILE A 301 -15.28 -2.59 -10.70
N VAL A 302 -16.30 -2.01 -10.07
CA VAL A 302 -17.71 -2.24 -10.43
C VAL A 302 -18.24 -0.97 -11.05
N GLU A 303 -18.29 -0.94 -12.38
CA GLU A 303 -18.77 0.23 -13.12
C GLU A 303 -19.50 -0.22 -14.38
N ARG A 304 -20.71 0.26 -14.57
CA ARG A 304 -21.51 -0.11 -15.76
C ARG A 304 -20.85 0.40 -17.03
N LYS A 305 -20.75 -0.44 -18.05
CA LYS A 305 -20.31 -0.09 -19.40
C LYS A 305 -21.10 1.12 -19.91
N ARG A 306 -20.40 2.18 -20.34
CA ARG A 306 -21.00 3.42 -20.86
C ARG A 306 -21.26 3.35 -22.35
N GLY A 307 -20.27 3.07 -23.14
CA GLY A 307 -20.33 3.01 -24.60
C GLY A 307 -19.50 1.86 -25.18
N HIS A 308 -19.39 1.79 -26.50
CA HIS A 308 -18.47 0.86 -27.11
C HIS A 308 -17.05 1.21 -26.72
N SER A 309 -16.32 0.23 -26.19
CA SER A 309 -14.90 0.31 -25.81
C SER A 309 -14.52 1.31 -24.71
N ALA A 310 -15.45 2.11 -24.16
CA ALA A 310 -15.15 3.04 -23.07
C ALA A 310 -14.77 2.27 -21.82
N LYS A 311 -13.54 2.49 -21.34
CA LYS A 311 -13.02 1.89 -20.11
C LYS A 311 -13.59 2.60 -18.87
N PRO A 312 -13.61 1.94 -17.69
CA PRO A 312 -14.19 2.53 -16.48
C PRO A 312 -13.39 3.76 -16.02
N GLU A 313 -14.09 4.80 -15.61
CA GLU A 313 -13.50 6.04 -15.13
C GLU A 313 -12.60 5.79 -13.90
N GLN A 314 -12.99 4.84 -13.04
CA GLN A 314 -12.22 4.47 -11.86
C GLN A 314 -10.80 3.98 -12.20
N SER A 315 -10.55 3.39 -13.37
CA SER A 315 -9.21 2.97 -13.76
C SER A 315 -8.26 4.16 -13.97
N TYR A 316 -8.75 5.21 -14.59
CA TYR A 316 -7.97 6.44 -14.77
C TYR A 316 -7.71 7.16 -13.45
N GLN A 317 -8.73 7.30 -12.61
CA GLN A 317 -8.63 7.93 -11.29
C GLN A 317 -7.59 7.21 -10.42
N MET A 318 -7.59 5.88 -10.42
CA MET A 318 -6.61 5.07 -9.71
C MET A 318 -5.17 5.33 -10.21
N ILE A 319 -4.97 5.35 -11.53
CA ILE A 319 -3.65 5.60 -12.13
C ILE A 319 -3.18 7.01 -11.79
N GLU A 320 -4.05 8.00 -11.91
CA GLU A 320 -3.74 9.39 -11.58
C GLU A 320 -3.41 9.60 -10.11
N GLN A 321 -4.13 8.92 -9.21
CA GLN A 321 -3.83 8.95 -7.79
C GLN A 321 -2.49 8.29 -7.46
N TYR A 322 -2.14 7.20 -8.15
CA TYR A 322 -0.88 6.51 -7.91
C TYR A 322 0.32 7.25 -8.52
N PHE A 323 0.12 7.93 -9.64
CA PHE A 323 1.18 8.59 -10.41
C PHE A 323 0.75 10.01 -10.81
N PRO A 324 0.56 10.95 -9.84
CA PRO A 324 0.06 12.28 -10.15
C PRO A 324 1.00 13.08 -11.07
N ASN A 325 2.32 12.94 -10.91
CA ASN A 325 3.32 13.76 -11.60
C ASN A 325 4.04 13.04 -12.75
N VAL A 326 4.06 11.72 -12.75
CA VAL A 326 4.77 10.93 -13.78
C VAL A 326 4.08 11.10 -15.14
N PRO A 327 4.85 11.39 -16.24
CA PRO A 327 4.31 11.46 -17.60
C PRO A 327 3.55 10.18 -17.98
N LYS A 328 2.35 10.37 -18.54
CA LYS A 328 1.40 9.31 -18.87
C LYS A 328 1.01 9.35 -20.32
N ILE A 329 0.86 8.16 -20.92
CA ILE A 329 0.33 8.01 -22.28
C ILE A 329 -0.73 6.89 -22.30
N GLU A 330 -1.79 7.12 -23.07
CA GLU A 330 -2.76 6.10 -23.44
C GLU A 330 -2.51 5.67 -24.90
N LEU A 331 -2.15 4.41 -25.08
CA LEU A 331 -1.98 3.78 -26.40
C LEU A 331 -3.28 3.16 -26.86
N ASN A 332 -3.59 3.34 -28.17
CA ASN A 332 -4.88 2.98 -28.77
C ASN A 332 -6.06 3.75 -28.17
N CYS A 333 -5.79 4.99 -27.76
CA CYS A 333 -6.79 5.91 -27.25
C CYS A 333 -7.86 6.18 -28.32
N ARG A 334 -9.10 6.42 -27.87
CA ARG A 334 -10.25 6.79 -28.68
C ARG A 334 -10.86 8.08 -28.18
N GLY A 335 -11.13 8.99 -29.11
CA GLY A 335 -11.70 10.29 -28.79
C GLY A 335 -10.67 11.26 -28.23
N LYS A 336 -11.09 12.14 -27.33
CA LYS A 336 -10.21 13.17 -26.75
C LYS A 336 -9.25 12.61 -25.73
N PRO A 337 -7.96 12.99 -25.83
CA PRO A 337 -7.00 12.69 -24.77
C PRO A 337 -7.48 13.23 -23.42
N ARG A 338 -7.25 12.46 -22.38
CA ARG A 338 -7.57 12.86 -21.02
C ARG A 338 -6.64 14.01 -20.56
N PRO A 339 -7.13 15.04 -19.82
CA PRO A 339 -6.26 16.09 -19.32
C PRO A 339 -5.07 15.55 -18.53
N GLY A 340 -3.85 15.99 -18.85
CA GLY A 340 -2.62 15.52 -18.23
C GLY A 340 -2.10 14.17 -18.76
N TRP A 341 -2.71 13.64 -19.82
CA TRP A 341 -2.26 12.46 -20.56
C TRP A 341 -1.93 12.83 -21.99
N ASP A 342 -0.89 12.23 -22.52
CA ASP A 342 -0.74 12.13 -23.97
C ASP A 342 -1.51 10.91 -24.49
N ALA A 343 -1.79 10.89 -25.78
CA ALA A 343 -2.53 9.79 -26.40
C ALA A 343 -1.96 9.46 -27.77
N TRP A 344 -1.99 8.19 -28.11
CA TRP A 344 -1.70 7.69 -29.43
C TRP A 344 -2.78 6.68 -29.84
N GLY A 345 -3.31 6.80 -31.05
CA GLY A 345 -4.32 5.90 -31.56
C GLY A 345 -4.95 6.43 -32.84
N ASN A 346 -5.57 5.54 -33.64
CA ASN A 346 -6.15 5.89 -34.93
C ASN A 346 -7.43 6.73 -34.83
N GLU A 347 -8.05 6.79 -33.64
CA GLU A 347 -9.31 7.51 -33.39
C GLU A 347 -9.12 8.67 -32.38
N VAL A 348 -7.87 9.15 -32.21
CA VAL A 348 -7.58 10.27 -31.30
C VAL A 348 -8.04 11.59 -31.94
N GLU A 349 -8.97 12.29 -31.27
CA GLU A 349 -9.41 13.61 -31.71
C GLU A 349 -8.30 14.65 -31.49
N GLY A 350 -7.86 15.33 -32.56
CA GLY A 350 -6.85 16.39 -32.48
C GLY A 350 -5.40 15.91 -32.59
N ALA A 351 -5.14 14.66 -32.97
CA ALA A 351 -3.82 14.27 -33.42
C ALA A 351 -3.50 15.08 -34.69
N ALA A 352 -2.46 15.89 -34.66
CA ALA A 352 -1.94 16.55 -35.87
C ALA A 352 -1.47 15.46 -36.85
N GLU A 353 -1.88 15.59 -38.12
CA GLU A 353 -1.40 14.78 -39.23
C GLU A 353 0.13 14.90 -39.38
#